data_64967dce8a2faa1156da5584be38a501
#
_entry.id   64967dce8a2faa1156da5584be38a501
#
_cell.length_a   1.000
_cell.length_b   1.000
_cell.length_c   1.000
_cell.angle_alpha   90.00
_cell.angle_beta   90.00
_cell.angle_gamma   90.00
#
_symmetry.space_group_name_H-M   'P 1'
#
loop_
_entity.id
_entity.type
_entity.pdbx_description
1 polymer ?
#
loop_
_entity_poly.entity_id
_entity_poly.type
_entity_poly.pdbx_seq_one_letter_code
_entity_poly.pdbx_strand_id
1 'polypeptide(L)'
;MKFGLIGHPIAHSLSPALFRAGYEGRYSYDLIEGDDFEESYLKFLEGYDGINVTAPFKELAFAKADILSPECKAVGATNLLVKTPEGVKAFNSDYWGVRMWLDKTATDVLSDHPSVLIVGSGGAGKAAAAAAESLGMKVIRMNRTVRDDRTRPLDDFRECFKEADIIIYNIPTYILELSKLTDEDFTPGKPKFILEANYKNPSFDKALLERMKTANPSARYTGGKTWLLYQAVTGYEIFTGERPDLQKMSAVL
;
A
#
# COMPACT_ATOMS: atom_id res chain seq x y z
N MET A 1 -17.48 -17.87 -9.72
CA MET A 1 -17.13 -16.97 -8.61
C MET A 1 -17.20 -15.53 -9.10
N LYS A 2 -17.69 -14.65 -8.26
CA LYS A 2 -17.91 -13.24 -8.54
C LYS A 2 -17.20 -12.39 -7.49
N PHE A 3 -16.41 -11.39 -7.94
CA PHE A 3 -15.61 -10.51 -7.09
C PHE A 3 -15.86 -9.05 -7.41
N GLY A 4 -15.34 -8.16 -6.61
CA GLY A 4 -15.51 -6.73 -6.84
C GLY A 4 -14.70 -5.83 -5.91
N LEU A 5 -14.98 -4.53 -6.01
CA LEU A 5 -14.40 -3.49 -5.18
C LEU A 5 -15.50 -2.58 -4.66
N ILE A 6 -15.54 -2.35 -3.34
CA ILE A 6 -16.34 -1.31 -2.69
C ILE A 6 -15.48 -0.11 -2.26
N GLY A 7 -16.03 1.09 -2.39
CA GLY A 7 -15.39 2.34 -2.00
C GLY A 7 -16.02 3.55 -2.69
N HIS A 8 -15.49 4.75 -2.41
CA HIS A 8 -15.96 5.98 -3.04
C HIS A 8 -14.87 7.07 -3.01
N PRO A 9 -14.56 7.73 -4.15
CA PRO A 9 -14.92 7.37 -5.53
C PRO A 9 -13.99 6.27 -6.10
N ILE A 10 -14.50 5.33 -6.88
CA ILE A 10 -13.72 4.20 -7.43
C ILE A 10 -13.84 4.01 -8.96
N ALA A 11 -14.63 4.83 -9.67
CA ALA A 11 -14.83 4.72 -11.11
C ALA A 11 -13.52 4.63 -11.94
N HIS A 12 -12.43 5.18 -11.41
CA HIS A 12 -11.11 5.21 -12.04
C HIS A 12 -10.17 4.06 -11.62
N SER A 13 -10.68 3.07 -10.89
CA SER A 13 -9.88 1.96 -10.36
C SER A 13 -9.34 1.06 -11.48
N LEU A 14 -8.07 0.68 -11.39
CA LEU A 14 -7.44 -0.27 -12.30
C LEU A 14 -7.73 -1.73 -11.91
N SER A 15 -8.37 -1.98 -10.76
CA SER A 15 -8.62 -3.32 -10.24
C SER A 15 -9.37 -4.23 -11.21
N PRO A 16 -10.45 -3.81 -11.91
CA PRO A 16 -11.13 -4.67 -12.89
C PRO A 16 -10.24 -5.10 -14.04
N ALA A 17 -9.41 -4.18 -14.56
CA ALA A 17 -8.50 -4.47 -15.68
C ALA A 17 -7.39 -5.44 -15.23
N LEU A 18 -6.81 -5.21 -14.06
CA LEU A 18 -5.80 -6.09 -13.46
C LEU A 18 -6.35 -7.49 -13.20
N PHE A 19 -7.57 -7.59 -12.62
CA PHE A 19 -8.20 -8.86 -12.34
C PHE A 19 -8.50 -9.65 -13.60
N ARG A 20 -9.06 -8.97 -14.63
CA ARG A 20 -9.31 -9.57 -15.95
C ARG A 20 -8.01 -10.09 -16.58
N ALA A 21 -6.93 -9.31 -16.55
CA ALA A 21 -5.64 -9.71 -17.09
C ALA A 21 -5.05 -10.89 -16.34
N GLY A 22 -5.13 -10.90 -15.01
CA GLY A 22 -4.58 -11.96 -14.16
C GLY A 22 -5.23 -13.33 -14.37
N TYR A 23 -6.50 -13.36 -14.79
CA TYR A 23 -7.27 -14.59 -14.98
C TYR A 23 -7.88 -14.75 -16.37
N GLU A 24 -7.47 -13.96 -17.36
CA GLU A 24 -7.98 -14.02 -18.73
C GLU A 24 -9.52 -13.92 -18.85
N GLY A 25 -10.14 -13.20 -17.91
CA GLY A 25 -11.59 -13.01 -17.89
C GLY A 25 -12.40 -14.22 -17.38
N ARG A 26 -11.77 -15.25 -16.81
CA ARG A 26 -12.47 -16.44 -16.26
C ARG A 26 -13.44 -16.10 -15.11
N TYR A 27 -13.21 -15.02 -14.39
CA TYR A 27 -14.03 -14.56 -13.27
C TYR A 27 -14.52 -13.14 -13.51
N SER A 28 -15.70 -12.82 -12.97
CA SER A 28 -16.22 -11.45 -12.99
C SER A 28 -15.68 -10.61 -11.85
N TYR A 29 -15.47 -9.32 -12.12
CA TYR A 29 -15.04 -8.35 -11.14
C TYR A 29 -15.69 -7.00 -11.38
N ASP A 30 -16.51 -6.55 -10.43
CA ASP A 30 -17.34 -5.36 -10.55
C ASP A 30 -16.86 -4.21 -9.66
N LEU A 31 -17.15 -2.98 -10.06
CA LEU A 31 -17.07 -1.82 -9.19
C LEU A 31 -18.45 -1.58 -8.55
N ILE A 32 -18.50 -1.58 -7.23
CA ILE A 32 -19.70 -1.29 -6.42
C ILE A 32 -19.44 0.04 -5.74
N GLU A 33 -19.58 1.12 -6.54
CA GLU A 33 -19.39 2.48 -6.04
C GLU A 33 -20.57 2.93 -5.20
N GLY A 34 -20.30 3.47 -4.04
CA GLY A 34 -21.31 4.00 -3.11
C GLY A 34 -20.64 4.70 -1.94
N ASP A 35 -21.31 5.66 -1.35
CA ASP A 35 -20.89 6.47 -0.20
C ASP A 35 -21.38 5.89 1.14
N ASP A 36 -22.32 4.92 1.09
CA ASP A 36 -22.79 4.18 2.25
C ASP A 36 -22.13 2.79 2.31
N PHE A 37 -21.47 2.53 3.45
CA PHE A 37 -20.78 1.25 3.68
C PHE A 37 -21.75 0.09 3.85
N GLU A 38 -22.83 0.26 4.64
CA GLU A 38 -23.76 -0.84 4.94
C GLU A 38 -24.50 -1.29 3.68
N GLU A 39 -24.92 -0.35 2.83
CA GLU A 39 -25.52 -0.67 1.54
C GLU A 39 -24.53 -1.45 0.65
N SER A 40 -23.29 -0.98 0.54
CA SER A 40 -22.24 -1.64 -0.25
C SER A 40 -21.89 -3.03 0.31
N TYR A 41 -21.88 -3.18 1.63
CA TYR A 41 -21.62 -4.44 2.32
C TYR A 41 -22.76 -5.46 2.10
N LEU A 42 -24.03 -5.02 2.13
CA LEU A 42 -25.18 -5.88 1.82
C LEU A 42 -25.10 -6.39 0.36
N LYS A 43 -24.78 -5.54 -0.61
CA LYS A 43 -24.56 -5.96 -2.00
C LYS A 43 -23.46 -7.03 -2.11
N PHE A 44 -22.38 -6.89 -1.33
CA PHE A 44 -21.36 -7.93 -1.24
C PHE A 44 -21.92 -9.24 -0.72
N LEU A 45 -22.62 -9.22 0.41
CA LEU A 45 -23.17 -10.44 1.01
C LEU A 45 -24.14 -11.18 0.07
N GLU A 46 -24.96 -10.46 -0.69
CA GLU A 46 -25.95 -11.04 -1.59
C GLU A 46 -25.36 -11.63 -2.86
N GLY A 47 -24.33 -11.00 -3.45
CA GLY A 47 -23.96 -11.29 -4.82
C GLY A 47 -22.51 -11.66 -5.10
N TYR A 48 -21.60 -11.67 -4.11
CA TYR A 48 -20.17 -11.85 -4.34
C TYR A 48 -19.55 -12.88 -3.41
N ASP A 49 -18.52 -13.57 -3.88
CA ASP A 49 -17.73 -14.53 -3.08
C ASP A 49 -16.64 -13.82 -2.27
N GLY A 50 -16.09 -12.73 -2.81
CA GLY A 50 -15.10 -11.89 -2.15
C GLY A 50 -15.09 -10.48 -2.71
N ILE A 51 -14.59 -9.52 -1.92
CA ILE A 51 -14.56 -8.13 -2.30
C ILE A 51 -13.32 -7.40 -1.80
N ASN A 52 -12.71 -6.57 -2.66
CA ASN A 52 -11.75 -5.58 -2.20
C ASN A 52 -12.48 -4.41 -1.55
N VAL A 53 -11.81 -3.77 -0.60
CA VAL A 53 -12.31 -2.59 0.11
C VAL A 53 -11.28 -1.48 0.01
N THR A 54 -11.69 -0.30 -0.45
CA THR A 54 -10.85 0.88 -0.47
C THR A 54 -11.42 2.02 0.38
N ALA A 55 -10.77 3.19 0.35
CA ALA A 55 -11.25 4.34 1.08
C ALA A 55 -12.70 4.69 0.69
N PRO A 56 -13.53 5.13 1.66
CA PRO A 56 -13.20 5.36 3.07
C PRO A 56 -13.49 4.14 3.99
N PHE A 57 -13.79 2.96 3.46
CA PHE A 57 -14.47 1.85 4.14
C PHE A 57 -13.57 0.84 4.85
N LYS A 58 -12.24 0.95 4.77
CA LYS A 58 -11.30 -0.08 5.27
C LYS A 58 -11.42 -0.36 6.78
N GLU A 59 -11.68 0.64 7.61
CA GLU A 59 -11.85 0.47 9.06
C GLU A 59 -13.24 -0.07 9.39
N LEU A 60 -14.29 0.36 8.68
CA LEU A 60 -15.65 -0.16 8.83
C LEU A 60 -15.71 -1.65 8.46
N ALA A 61 -15.11 -2.02 7.34
CA ALA A 61 -15.03 -3.41 6.89
C ALA A 61 -14.24 -4.29 7.87
N PHE A 62 -13.19 -3.75 8.49
CA PHE A 62 -12.45 -4.43 9.54
C PHE A 62 -13.32 -4.73 10.77
N ALA A 63 -14.10 -3.74 11.21
CA ALA A 63 -15.00 -3.88 12.35
C ALA A 63 -16.18 -4.85 12.08
N LYS A 64 -16.57 -5.00 10.80
CA LYS A 64 -17.72 -5.82 10.38
C LYS A 64 -17.37 -7.30 10.13
N ALA A 65 -16.09 -7.64 9.97
CA ALA A 65 -15.66 -8.98 9.65
C ALA A 65 -15.76 -9.91 10.87
N ASP A 66 -16.21 -11.17 10.64
CA ASP A 66 -16.33 -12.19 11.67
C ASP A 66 -14.97 -12.76 12.07
N ILE A 67 -14.06 -12.89 11.10
CA ILE A 67 -12.73 -13.49 11.28
C ILE A 67 -11.67 -12.55 10.73
N LEU A 68 -10.68 -12.23 11.56
CA LEU A 68 -9.55 -11.37 11.18
C LEU A 68 -8.28 -12.19 11.01
N SER A 69 -7.61 -12.06 9.86
CA SER A 69 -6.28 -12.61 9.65
C SER A 69 -5.23 -11.91 10.53
N PRO A 70 -4.06 -12.54 10.78
CA PRO A 70 -3.04 -11.96 11.65
C PRO A 70 -2.59 -10.57 11.19
N GLU A 71 -2.35 -10.37 9.89
CA GLU A 71 -1.94 -9.08 9.35
C GLU A 71 -3.04 -8.03 9.45
N CYS A 72 -4.33 -8.41 9.28
CA CYS A 72 -5.45 -7.50 9.52
C CYS A 72 -5.46 -6.98 10.95
N LYS A 73 -5.23 -7.87 11.94
CA LYS A 73 -5.16 -7.49 13.36
C LYS A 73 -4.01 -6.52 13.62
N ALA A 74 -2.84 -6.77 13.02
CA ALA A 74 -1.67 -5.91 13.16
C ALA A 74 -1.89 -4.51 12.54
N VAL A 75 -2.57 -4.45 11.39
CA VAL A 75 -2.85 -3.20 10.68
C VAL A 75 -4.02 -2.42 11.30
N GLY A 76 -5.03 -3.11 11.85
CA GLY A 76 -6.29 -2.50 12.31
C GLY A 76 -7.18 -1.99 11.18
N ALA A 77 -7.02 -2.54 9.97
CA ALA A 77 -7.82 -2.23 8.78
C ALA A 77 -7.80 -3.39 7.80
N THR A 78 -8.85 -3.52 6.97
CA THR A 78 -8.89 -4.50 5.89
C THR A 78 -9.08 -3.84 4.53
N ASN A 79 -8.52 -4.44 3.49
CA ASN A 79 -8.81 -4.09 2.10
C ASN A 79 -9.36 -5.28 1.30
N LEU A 80 -9.71 -6.39 1.99
CA LEU A 80 -10.16 -7.60 1.33
C LEU A 80 -11.05 -8.44 2.26
N LEU A 81 -12.26 -8.75 1.82
CA LEU A 81 -13.21 -9.61 2.52
C LEU A 81 -13.54 -10.83 1.65
N VAL A 82 -13.62 -12.01 2.26
CA VAL A 82 -13.99 -13.28 1.60
C VAL A 82 -15.06 -13.97 2.42
N LYS A 83 -16.13 -14.45 1.78
CA LYS A 83 -17.12 -15.32 2.42
C LYS A 83 -16.55 -16.71 2.60
N THR A 84 -16.67 -17.24 3.81
CA THR A 84 -16.30 -18.61 4.16
C THR A 84 -17.49 -19.29 4.85
N PRO A 85 -17.49 -20.63 5.01
CA PRO A 85 -18.54 -21.30 5.77
C PRO A 85 -18.67 -20.82 7.22
N GLU A 86 -17.57 -20.29 7.79
CA GLU A 86 -17.50 -19.82 9.18
C GLU A 86 -17.87 -18.32 9.32
N GLY A 87 -18.12 -17.61 8.20
CA GLY A 87 -18.43 -16.18 8.19
C GLY A 87 -17.55 -15.39 7.23
N VAL A 88 -17.61 -14.07 7.33
CA VAL A 88 -16.80 -13.15 6.51
C VAL A 88 -15.40 -13.01 7.10
N LYS A 89 -14.41 -13.43 6.35
CA LYS A 89 -13.00 -13.34 6.72
C LYS A 89 -12.33 -12.13 6.07
N ALA A 90 -11.62 -11.35 6.90
CA ALA A 90 -10.88 -10.17 6.49
C ALA A 90 -9.38 -10.45 6.34
N PHE A 91 -8.79 -9.85 5.29
CA PHE A 91 -7.36 -9.87 4.99
C PHE A 91 -6.87 -8.47 4.66
N ASN A 92 -5.55 -8.28 4.64
CA ASN A 92 -4.95 -7.02 4.20
C ASN A 92 -3.86 -7.27 3.16
N SER A 93 -4.22 -7.15 1.88
CA SER A 93 -3.27 -7.33 0.78
C SER A 93 -2.32 -6.14 0.58
N ASP A 94 -2.65 -4.93 1.10
CA ASP A 94 -1.70 -3.82 1.11
C ASP A 94 -0.46 -4.16 1.95
N TYR A 95 -0.66 -4.82 3.11
CA TYR A 95 0.41 -5.34 3.95
C TYR A 95 1.32 -6.31 3.17
N TRP A 96 0.73 -7.29 2.49
CA TRP A 96 1.50 -8.27 1.73
C TRP A 96 2.22 -7.65 0.52
N GLY A 97 1.57 -6.70 -0.16
CA GLY A 97 2.17 -5.99 -1.29
C GLY A 97 3.41 -5.20 -0.92
N VAL A 98 3.34 -4.44 0.18
CA VAL A 98 4.51 -3.69 0.65
C VAL A 98 5.55 -4.60 1.26
N ARG A 99 5.16 -5.66 1.97
CA ARG A 99 6.08 -6.66 2.51
C ARG A 99 6.92 -7.31 1.41
N MET A 100 6.29 -7.73 0.30
CA MET A 100 7.01 -8.28 -0.86
C MET A 100 8.05 -7.31 -1.44
N TRP A 101 7.74 -6.00 -1.44
CA TRP A 101 8.69 -4.99 -1.89
C TRP A 101 9.83 -4.81 -0.88
N LEU A 102 9.51 -4.74 0.42
CA LEU A 102 10.50 -4.62 1.49
C LEU A 102 11.44 -5.83 1.54
N ASP A 103 10.94 -7.05 1.43
CA ASP A 103 11.76 -8.27 1.40
C ASP A 103 12.81 -8.22 0.28
N LYS A 104 12.42 -7.78 -0.93
CA LYS A 104 13.35 -7.61 -2.05
C LYS A 104 14.35 -6.47 -1.81
N THR A 105 13.90 -5.38 -1.21
CA THR A 105 14.71 -4.18 -0.99
C THR A 105 15.68 -4.37 0.16
N ALA A 106 15.31 -5.11 1.20
CA ALA A 106 16.14 -5.34 2.39
C ALA A 106 17.47 -6.04 2.05
N THR A 107 17.52 -6.86 1.01
CA THR A 107 18.76 -7.49 0.54
C THR A 107 19.79 -6.51 0.01
N ASP A 108 19.34 -5.34 -0.45
CA ASP A 108 20.20 -4.29 -1.02
C ASP A 108 20.56 -3.20 0.01
N VAL A 109 19.94 -3.23 1.20
CA VAL A 109 20.25 -2.31 2.30
C VAL A 109 21.40 -2.87 3.13
N LEU A 110 22.44 -2.06 3.35
CA LEU A 110 23.65 -2.44 4.06
C LEU A 110 23.51 -2.31 5.60
N SER A 111 22.36 -2.67 6.15
CA SER A 111 22.07 -2.58 7.59
C SER A 111 21.38 -3.82 8.10
N ASP A 112 21.83 -4.34 9.26
CA ASP A 112 21.17 -5.46 9.93
C ASP A 112 19.76 -5.12 10.43
N HIS A 113 19.49 -3.83 10.67
CA HIS A 113 18.19 -3.31 11.10
C HIS A 113 17.86 -2.04 10.31
N PRO A 114 17.39 -2.17 9.06
CA PRO A 114 17.07 -1.01 8.23
C PRO A 114 16.03 -0.10 8.89
N SER A 115 16.25 1.21 8.77
CA SER A 115 15.29 2.22 9.21
C SER A 115 14.31 2.56 8.09
N VAL A 116 13.01 2.57 8.42
CA VAL A 116 11.93 2.83 7.47
C VAL A 116 11.13 4.05 7.93
N LEU A 117 11.13 5.12 7.14
CA LEU A 117 10.27 6.27 7.34
C LEU A 117 8.93 6.06 6.62
N ILE A 118 7.85 6.01 7.37
CA ILE A 118 6.48 5.92 6.85
C ILE A 118 5.84 7.31 6.90
N VAL A 119 5.61 7.91 5.74
CA VAL A 119 5.00 9.24 5.62
C VAL A 119 3.52 9.11 5.30
N GLY A 120 2.67 9.43 6.27
CA GLY A 120 1.22 9.26 6.21
C GLY A 120 0.73 8.04 7.01
N SER A 121 -0.30 8.23 7.85
CA SER A 121 -0.86 7.24 8.80
C SER A 121 -2.25 6.71 8.42
N GLY A 122 -2.66 6.85 7.16
CA GLY A 122 -3.88 6.23 6.62
C GLY A 122 -3.75 4.70 6.51
N GLY A 123 -4.77 4.01 5.98
CA GLY A 123 -4.79 2.54 5.87
C GLY A 123 -3.55 1.95 5.20
N ALA A 124 -3.05 2.56 4.12
CA ALA A 124 -1.82 2.14 3.46
C ALA A 124 -0.58 2.33 4.35
N GLY A 125 -0.48 3.48 5.04
CA GLY A 125 0.62 3.74 5.96
C GLY A 125 0.64 2.81 7.16
N LYS A 126 -0.53 2.46 7.72
CA LYS A 126 -0.66 1.43 8.77
C LYS A 126 -0.18 0.07 8.27
N ALA A 127 -0.57 -0.32 7.04
CA ALA A 127 -0.14 -1.57 6.43
C ALA A 127 1.38 -1.61 6.20
N ALA A 128 1.96 -0.50 5.70
CA ALA A 128 3.39 -0.37 5.49
C ALA A 128 4.18 -0.46 6.80
N ALA A 129 3.71 0.21 7.86
CA ALA A 129 4.35 0.16 9.17
C ALA A 129 4.33 -1.26 9.76
N ALA A 130 3.16 -1.93 9.74
CA ALA A 130 3.02 -3.29 10.23
C ALA A 130 3.91 -4.29 9.45
N ALA A 131 4.01 -4.13 8.12
CA ALA A 131 4.87 -4.95 7.29
C ALA A 131 6.36 -4.76 7.63
N ALA A 132 6.82 -3.52 7.77
CA ALA A 132 8.20 -3.22 8.14
C ALA A 132 8.53 -3.74 9.55
N GLU A 133 7.64 -3.55 10.52
CA GLU A 133 7.79 -4.09 11.88
C GLU A 133 7.87 -5.61 11.92
N SER A 134 7.09 -6.31 11.07
CA SER A 134 7.13 -7.78 10.98
C SER A 134 8.44 -8.33 10.42
N LEU A 135 9.23 -7.47 9.76
CA LEU A 135 10.58 -7.77 9.24
C LEU A 135 11.68 -7.33 10.21
N GLY A 136 11.34 -6.86 11.43
CA GLY A 136 12.32 -6.38 12.41
C GLY A 136 12.97 -5.04 12.06
N MET A 137 12.39 -4.27 11.13
CA MET A 137 12.91 -2.97 10.74
C MET A 137 12.57 -1.89 11.78
N LYS A 138 13.42 -0.87 11.88
CA LYS A 138 13.15 0.30 12.74
C LYS A 138 12.19 1.24 12.04
N VAL A 139 10.94 1.33 12.52
CA VAL A 139 9.89 2.15 11.91
C VAL A 139 9.83 3.53 12.55
N ILE A 140 9.89 4.56 11.70
CA ILE A 140 9.63 5.97 12.03
C ILE A 140 8.32 6.35 11.35
N ARG A 141 7.29 6.64 12.15
CA ARG A 141 5.99 7.08 11.62
C ARG A 141 5.93 8.60 11.57
N MET A 142 5.38 9.14 10.49
CA MET A 142 5.23 10.57 10.30
C MET A 142 3.86 10.94 9.74
N ASN A 143 3.24 11.98 10.30
CA ASN A 143 1.95 12.46 9.80
C ASN A 143 1.77 13.96 10.08
N ARG A 144 0.86 14.58 9.31
CA ARG A 144 0.46 15.99 9.52
C ARG A 144 -0.14 16.22 10.90
N THR A 145 -0.96 15.27 11.38
CA THR A 145 -1.55 15.30 12.71
C THR A 145 -0.89 14.25 13.58
N VAL A 146 -0.16 14.69 14.61
CA VAL A 146 0.43 13.80 15.60
C VAL A 146 -0.64 13.40 16.60
N ARG A 147 -0.90 12.11 16.74
CA ARG A 147 -1.94 11.56 17.63
C ARG A 147 -1.38 10.73 18.78
N ASP A 148 -0.11 10.38 18.71
CA ASP A 148 0.59 9.57 19.70
C ASP A 148 2.09 9.95 19.73
N ASP A 149 2.81 9.47 20.74
CA ASP A 149 4.24 9.72 20.96
C ASP A 149 5.18 8.98 19.98
N ARG A 150 4.63 8.08 19.16
CA ARG A 150 5.36 7.31 18.15
C ARG A 150 5.31 7.95 16.76
N THR A 151 4.53 9.02 16.61
CA THR A 151 4.34 9.71 15.35
C THR A 151 5.06 11.06 15.35
N ARG A 152 5.97 11.27 14.41
CA ARG A 152 6.69 12.53 14.19
C ARG A 152 5.84 13.51 13.38
N PRO A 153 5.96 14.83 13.63
CA PRO A 153 5.35 15.86 12.80
C PRO A 153 6.07 15.97 11.44
N LEU A 154 5.38 16.56 10.44
CA LEU A 154 5.99 16.80 9.12
C LEU A 154 7.18 17.77 9.19
N ASP A 155 7.27 18.64 10.18
CA ASP A 155 8.39 19.55 10.36
C ASP A 155 9.73 18.81 10.52
N ASP A 156 9.71 17.58 11.06
CA ASP A 156 10.88 16.72 11.20
C ASP A 156 11.22 15.94 9.90
N PHE A 157 10.48 16.17 8.79
CA PHE A 157 10.55 15.34 7.59
C PHE A 157 11.99 15.26 7.03
N ARG A 158 12.67 16.39 6.91
CA ARG A 158 14.02 16.45 6.34
C ARG A 158 15.02 15.62 7.15
N GLU A 159 14.99 15.74 8.48
CA GLU A 159 15.86 14.98 9.37
C GLU A 159 15.57 13.48 9.26
N CYS A 160 14.31 13.09 9.42
CA CYS A 160 13.90 11.68 9.31
C CYS A 160 14.17 11.09 7.91
N PHE A 161 13.99 11.87 6.84
CA PHE A 161 14.29 11.47 5.46
C PHE A 161 15.78 11.19 5.28
N LYS A 162 16.65 12.07 5.83
CA LYS A 162 18.11 11.92 5.76
C LYS A 162 18.56 10.65 6.49
N GLU A 163 18.01 10.36 7.66
CA GLU A 163 18.39 9.22 8.49
C GLU A 163 17.87 7.88 7.98
N ALA A 164 16.69 7.85 7.36
CA ALA A 164 16.06 6.61 6.94
C ALA A 164 16.76 5.96 5.73
N ASP A 165 16.91 4.64 5.76
CA ASP A 165 17.39 3.83 4.64
C ASP A 165 16.29 3.65 3.59
N ILE A 166 15.04 3.51 4.05
CA ILE A 166 13.85 3.28 3.24
C ILE A 166 12.80 4.35 3.55
N ILE A 167 12.19 4.92 2.54
CA ILE A 167 11.08 5.87 2.67
C ILE A 167 9.85 5.28 1.98
N ILE A 168 8.73 5.17 2.69
CA ILE A 168 7.44 4.80 2.12
C ILE A 168 6.49 5.99 2.24
N TYR A 169 6.24 6.64 1.10
CA TYR A 169 5.46 7.86 1.01
C TYR A 169 4.01 7.54 0.65
N ASN A 170 3.08 7.74 1.61
CA ASN A 170 1.67 7.36 1.51
C ASN A 170 0.71 8.56 1.46
N ILE A 171 1.24 9.79 1.46
CA ILE A 171 0.40 10.98 1.34
C ILE A 171 -0.01 11.14 -0.13
N PRO A 172 -1.32 11.33 -0.43
CA PRO A 172 -1.81 11.40 -1.80
C PRO A 172 -1.50 12.74 -2.50
N THR A 173 -0.85 13.67 -1.81
CA THR A 173 -0.54 15.00 -2.27
C THR A 173 0.91 15.36 -1.99
N TYR A 174 1.44 16.31 -2.76
CA TYR A 174 2.73 16.92 -2.51
C TYR A 174 2.75 17.64 -1.14
N ILE A 175 3.85 17.51 -0.40
CA ILE A 175 4.12 18.29 0.82
C ILE A 175 5.28 19.26 0.59
N LEU A 176 5.21 20.45 1.21
CA LEU A 176 6.24 21.49 1.04
C LEU A 176 7.61 21.03 1.51
N GLU A 177 7.68 20.10 2.44
CA GLU A 177 8.91 19.54 2.99
C GLU A 177 9.77 18.85 1.92
N LEU A 178 9.15 18.29 0.86
CA LEU A 178 9.89 17.75 -0.29
C LEU A 178 10.73 18.81 -1.02
N SER A 179 10.24 20.04 -1.12
CA SER A 179 10.99 21.15 -1.75
C SER A 179 12.18 21.64 -0.92
N LYS A 180 12.18 21.33 0.37
CA LYS A 180 13.25 21.71 1.31
C LYS A 180 14.43 20.73 1.31
N LEU A 181 14.29 19.56 0.66
CA LEU A 181 15.37 18.58 0.54
C LEU A 181 16.55 19.17 -0.23
N THR A 182 17.75 18.95 0.26
CA THR A 182 19.02 19.27 -0.40
C THR A 182 19.69 18.00 -0.91
N ASP A 183 20.77 18.14 -1.68
CA ASP A 183 21.49 16.98 -2.22
C ASP A 183 22.09 16.08 -1.11
N GLU A 184 22.49 16.70 0.00
CA GLU A 184 23.00 15.98 1.18
C GLU A 184 21.94 15.09 1.85
N ASP A 185 20.65 15.44 1.73
CA ASP A 185 19.56 14.66 2.35
C ASP A 185 19.34 13.32 1.63
N PHE A 186 19.82 13.20 0.40
CA PHE A 186 19.83 11.90 -0.31
C PHE A 186 20.96 10.97 0.14
N THR A 187 21.77 11.37 1.13
CA THR A 187 22.83 10.54 1.75
C THR A 187 23.79 9.91 0.73
N PRO A 188 24.61 10.71 0.00
CA PRO A 188 25.56 10.18 -0.98
C PRO A 188 26.44 9.07 -0.39
N GLY A 189 26.61 7.98 -1.12
CA GLY A 189 27.42 6.83 -0.72
C GLY A 189 26.70 5.77 0.10
N LYS A 190 25.41 5.96 0.41
CA LYS A 190 24.55 4.92 1.04
C LYS A 190 23.36 4.60 0.15
N PRO A 191 22.99 3.32 -0.01
CA PRO A 191 21.73 2.97 -0.66
C PRO A 191 20.56 3.66 0.04
N LYS A 192 19.62 4.21 -0.74
CA LYS A 192 18.37 4.81 -0.23
C LYS A 192 17.22 4.37 -1.13
N PHE A 193 16.16 3.85 -0.55
CA PHE A 193 15.03 3.31 -1.29
C PHE A 193 13.77 4.10 -1.00
N ILE A 194 13.05 4.46 -2.04
CA ILE A 194 11.80 5.21 -1.93
C ILE A 194 10.70 4.43 -2.65
N LEU A 195 9.62 4.16 -1.92
CA LEU A 195 8.35 3.67 -2.47
C LEU A 195 7.28 4.74 -2.28
N GLU A 196 6.69 5.20 -3.36
CA GLU A 196 5.56 6.13 -3.31
C GLU A 196 4.26 5.41 -3.64
N ALA A 197 3.26 5.48 -2.74
CA ALA A 197 1.98 4.79 -2.94
C ALA A 197 1.12 5.42 -4.05
N ASN A 198 1.22 6.75 -4.24
CA ASN A 198 0.45 7.45 -5.25
C ASN A 198 1.01 7.21 -6.66
N TYR A 199 0.28 6.45 -7.47
CA TYR A 199 0.68 6.16 -8.85
C TYR A 199 0.05 7.11 -9.89
N LYS A 200 -0.95 7.91 -9.52
CA LYS A 200 -1.63 8.82 -10.46
C LYS A 200 -0.95 10.17 -10.55
N ASN A 201 -0.68 10.76 -9.41
CA ASN A 201 -0.07 12.07 -9.29
C ASN A 201 1.10 11.96 -8.30
N PRO A 202 2.24 11.37 -8.71
CA PRO A 202 3.37 11.19 -7.82
C PRO A 202 3.92 12.52 -7.35
N SER A 203 4.28 12.59 -6.07
CA SER A 203 4.89 13.77 -5.43
C SER A 203 6.39 13.86 -5.71
N PHE A 204 7.04 12.71 -5.99
CA PHE A 204 8.41 12.66 -6.48
C PHE A 204 8.40 12.87 -7.98
N ASP A 205 8.42 14.13 -8.40
CA ASP A 205 8.44 14.53 -9.81
C ASP A 205 9.78 14.20 -10.49
N LYS A 206 9.81 14.35 -11.83
CA LYS A 206 10.99 14.04 -12.63
C LYS A 206 12.22 14.84 -12.20
N ALA A 207 12.05 16.13 -11.86
CA ALA A 207 13.16 17.00 -11.48
C ALA A 207 13.78 16.56 -10.13
N LEU A 208 12.93 16.22 -9.14
CA LEU A 208 13.36 15.70 -7.85
C LEU A 208 14.08 14.35 -8.00
N LEU A 209 13.55 13.45 -8.84
CA LEU A 209 14.17 12.14 -9.10
C LEU A 209 15.50 12.25 -9.82
N GLU A 210 15.65 13.14 -10.79
CA GLU A 210 16.92 13.41 -11.48
C GLU A 210 17.95 13.98 -10.52
N ARG A 211 17.56 14.94 -9.68
CA ARG A 211 18.42 15.52 -8.65
C ARG A 211 18.87 14.46 -7.65
N MET A 212 17.94 13.62 -7.15
CA MET A 212 18.23 12.51 -6.25
C MET A 212 19.24 11.56 -6.86
N LYS A 213 19.05 11.15 -8.13
CA LYS A 213 19.94 10.22 -8.83
C LYS A 213 21.33 10.80 -9.04
N THR A 214 21.42 12.12 -9.28
CA THR A 214 22.70 12.84 -9.44
C THR A 214 23.44 12.89 -8.11
N ALA A 215 22.73 13.25 -7.02
CA ALA A 215 23.31 13.37 -5.68
C ALA A 215 23.66 11.99 -5.08
N ASN A 216 22.84 10.99 -5.35
CA ASN A 216 23.04 9.60 -4.88
C ASN A 216 22.73 8.58 -5.97
N PRO A 217 23.72 8.12 -6.77
CA PRO A 217 23.53 7.09 -7.80
C PRO A 217 23.02 5.75 -7.27
N SER A 218 23.19 5.49 -5.97
CA SER A 218 22.67 4.27 -5.30
C SER A 218 21.23 4.38 -4.85
N ALA A 219 20.64 5.60 -4.90
CA ALA A 219 19.22 5.77 -4.58
C ALA A 219 18.32 5.12 -5.64
N ARG A 220 17.23 4.52 -5.18
CA ARG A 220 16.23 3.84 -6.02
C ARG A 220 14.85 4.36 -5.69
N TYR A 221 14.07 4.66 -6.71
CA TYR A 221 12.67 5.04 -6.59
C TYR A 221 11.79 3.98 -7.22
N THR A 222 10.72 3.63 -6.52
CA THR A 222 9.67 2.72 -6.97
C THR A 222 8.33 3.44 -6.88
N GLY A 223 7.64 3.59 -8.01
CA GLY A 223 6.30 4.19 -8.06
C GLY A 223 5.21 3.25 -7.58
N GLY A 224 4.07 3.82 -7.22
CA GLY A 224 2.93 3.12 -6.62
C GLY A 224 2.30 2.01 -7.45
N LYS A 225 2.53 1.98 -8.76
CA LYS A 225 2.10 0.85 -9.62
C LYS A 225 2.68 -0.49 -9.17
N THR A 226 3.91 -0.52 -8.66
CA THR A 226 4.53 -1.74 -8.12
C THR A 226 3.79 -2.24 -6.88
N TRP A 227 3.45 -1.34 -5.95
CA TRP A 227 2.67 -1.72 -4.77
C TRP A 227 1.26 -2.17 -5.17
N LEU A 228 0.60 -1.41 -6.06
CA LEU A 228 -0.71 -1.78 -6.60
C LEU A 228 -0.68 -3.19 -7.21
N LEU A 229 0.35 -3.53 -7.98
CA LEU A 229 0.51 -4.85 -8.59
C LEU A 229 0.69 -5.94 -7.52
N TYR A 230 1.59 -5.74 -6.57
CA TYR A 230 1.91 -6.76 -5.57
C TYR A 230 0.72 -7.04 -4.63
N GLN A 231 0.01 -5.99 -4.17
CA GLN A 231 -1.18 -6.18 -3.37
C GLN A 231 -2.32 -6.85 -4.17
N ALA A 232 -2.44 -6.54 -5.46
CA ALA A 232 -3.44 -7.17 -6.32
C ALA A 232 -3.14 -8.66 -6.53
N VAL A 233 -1.91 -9.04 -6.81
CA VAL A 233 -1.50 -10.46 -6.94
C VAL A 233 -1.88 -11.25 -5.70
N THR A 234 -1.49 -10.76 -4.52
CA THR A 234 -1.77 -11.46 -3.26
C THR A 234 -3.28 -11.51 -2.95
N GLY A 235 -3.98 -10.37 -3.13
CA GLY A 235 -5.42 -10.30 -2.86
C GLY A 235 -6.23 -11.18 -3.81
N TYR A 236 -5.87 -11.24 -5.08
CA TYR A 236 -6.57 -12.05 -6.08
C TYR A 236 -6.32 -13.55 -5.90
N GLU A 237 -5.11 -13.92 -5.48
CA GLU A 237 -4.81 -15.31 -5.09
C GLU A 237 -5.64 -15.75 -3.87
N ILE A 238 -5.86 -14.88 -2.88
CA ILE A 238 -6.76 -15.15 -1.75
C ILE A 238 -8.21 -15.33 -2.20
N PHE A 239 -8.68 -14.58 -3.21
CA PHE A 239 -10.03 -14.71 -3.74
C PHE A 239 -10.30 -16.04 -4.42
N THR A 240 -9.37 -16.48 -5.25
CA THR A 240 -9.62 -17.59 -6.18
C THR A 240 -8.95 -18.89 -5.76
N GLY A 241 -7.96 -18.82 -4.86
CA GLY A 241 -7.05 -19.93 -4.55
C GLY A 241 -6.01 -20.21 -5.66
N GLU A 242 -6.02 -19.42 -6.75
CA GLU A 242 -5.12 -19.57 -7.88
C GLU A 242 -4.25 -18.32 -8.03
N ARG A 243 -2.95 -18.52 -8.28
CA ARG A 243 -2.03 -17.40 -8.53
C ARG A 243 -2.34 -16.73 -9.87
N PRO A 244 -2.58 -15.42 -9.92
CA PRO A 244 -2.84 -14.72 -11.17
C PRO A 244 -1.58 -14.58 -12.03
N ASP A 245 -1.76 -14.38 -13.34
CA ASP A 245 -0.65 -14.13 -14.28
C ASP A 245 -0.06 -12.73 -14.06
N LEU A 246 1.06 -12.69 -13.35
CA LEU A 246 1.79 -11.46 -13.02
C LEU A 246 2.25 -10.68 -14.27
N GLN A 247 2.65 -11.38 -15.34
CA GLN A 247 3.15 -10.72 -16.55
C GLN A 247 2.01 -9.99 -17.27
N LYS A 248 0.85 -10.64 -17.41
CA LYS A 248 -0.34 -10.03 -18.00
C LYS A 248 -0.87 -8.88 -17.16
N MET A 249 -0.87 -8.99 -15.82
CA MET A 249 -1.24 -7.90 -14.93
C MET A 249 -0.27 -6.71 -15.06
N SER A 250 1.02 -6.96 -15.11
CA SER A 250 2.04 -5.91 -15.26
C SER A 250 1.90 -5.13 -16.58
N ALA A 251 1.46 -5.79 -17.65
CA ALA A 251 1.24 -5.17 -18.96
C ALA A 251 0.04 -4.19 -18.97
N VAL A 252 -0.84 -4.21 -17.96
CA VAL A 252 -1.97 -3.29 -17.79
C VAL A 252 -1.54 -1.96 -17.16
N LEU A 253 -0.41 -1.92 -16.46
CA LEU A 253 0.10 -0.79 -15.69
C LEU A 253 1.06 0.08 -16.49
#